data_a801cfebe52e0935a8f91d606079d655
#
_entry.id   a801cfebe52e0935a8f91d606079d655
#
_cell.length_a   1.000
_cell.length_b   1.000
_cell.length_c   1.000
_cell.angle_alpha   90.00
_cell.angle_beta   90.00
_cell.angle_gamma   90.00
#
_symmetry.space_group_name_H-M   'P 1'
#
loop_
_entity.id
_entity.type
_entity.pdbx_description
1 polymer ?
#
loop_
_entity_poly.entity_id
_entity_poly.type
_entity_poly.pdbx_seq_one_letter_code
_entity_poly.pdbx_strand_id
1 'polypeptide(L)' 'MKKFLVVVDIQNDFVDGALGTPEAVGIIENAVRKIRAFDGEIFVTFDTHFDDYLSSAEGRKLPVPHCIKGTPGRRINNDI' A
#
# COMPACT_ATOMS: atom_id res chain seq x y z
N MET A 1 2.64 -10.62 -26.86
CA MET A 1 1.63 -9.87 -26.09
C MET A 1 2.28 -9.18 -24.92
N LYS A 2 2.01 -7.89 -24.76
CA LYS A 2 2.50 -7.15 -23.58
C LYS A 2 1.69 -7.56 -22.35
N LYS A 3 2.39 -7.76 -21.26
CA LYS A 3 1.79 -8.08 -19.95
C LYS A 3 2.09 -6.96 -18.97
N PHE A 4 1.11 -6.67 -18.12
CA PHE A 4 1.24 -5.65 -17.08
C PHE A 4 0.81 -6.25 -15.74
N LEU A 5 1.56 -5.92 -14.70
CA LEU A 5 1.20 -6.24 -13.32
C LEU A 5 1.01 -4.92 -12.57
N VAL A 6 -0.14 -4.77 -11.95
CA VAL A 6 -0.41 -3.60 -11.12
C VAL A 6 -0.36 -4.02 -9.65
N VAL A 7 0.56 -3.42 -8.90
CA VAL A 7 0.69 -3.65 -7.46
C VAL A 7 -0.03 -2.51 -6.76
N VAL A 8 -1.20 -2.83 -6.18
CA VAL A 8 -2.11 -1.80 -5.65
C VAL A 8 -1.85 -1.59 -4.17
N ASP A 9 -1.32 -0.41 -3.82
CA ASP A 9 -1.27 0.13 -2.46
C ASP A 9 -0.69 -0.82 -1.40
N ILE A 10 0.35 -1.61 -1.73
CA ILE A 10 1.03 -2.44 -0.75
C ILE A 10 2.00 -1.56 0.06
N GLN A 11 1.43 -0.65 0.80
CA GLN A 11 2.11 0.33 1.63
C GLN A 11 2.11 -0.14 3.08
N ASN A 12 3.08 0.33 3.86
CA ASN A 12 3.24 -0.12 5.24
C ASN A 12 1.98 0.04 6.10
N ASP A 13 1.25 1.14 5.96
CA ASP A 13 0.04 1.35 6.76
C ASP A 13 -1.08 0.36 6.46
N PHE A 14 -1.12 -0.19 5.24
CA PHE A 14 -2.09 -1.22 4.89
C PHE A 14 -1.62 -2.64 5.22
N VAL A 15 -0.32 -2.84 5.43
CA VAL A 15 0.26 -4.15 5.72
C VAL A 15 0.32 -4.38 7.22
N ASP A 16 1.09 -3.58 7.93
CA ASP A 16 1.33 -3.74 9.37
C ASP A 16 1.25 -2.43 10.15
N GLY A 17 0.89 -1.33 9.50
CA GLY A 17 0.72 -0.02 10.12
C GLY A 17 -0.70 0.24 10.56
N ALA A 18 -1.14 1.50 10.44
CA ALA A 18 -2.40 2.00 11.01
C ALA A 18 -3.65 1.22 10.59
N LEU A 19 -3.69 0.74 9.35
CA LEU A 19 -4.79 -0.07 8.81
C LEU A 19 -4.34 -1.51 8.49
N GLY A 20 -3.23 -1.94 9.04
CA GLY A 20 -2.69 -3.28 8.81
C GLY A 20 -3.51 -4.37 9.47
N THR A 21 -3.41 -5.58 8.91
CA THR A 21 -4.06 -6.78 9.43
C THR A 21 -3.11 -7.97 9.33
N PRO A 22 -3.32 -9.04 10.14
CA PRO A 22 -2.54 -10.26 9.97
C PRO A 22 -2.69 -10.87 8.57
N GLU A 23 -3.86 -10.75 7.97
CA GLU A 23 -4.13 -11.22 6.61
C GLU A 23 -3.31 -10.44 5.58
N ALA A 24 -3.21 -9.12 5.75
CA ALA A 24 -2.40 -8.28 4.87
C ALA A 24 -0.92 -8.63 4.97
N VAL A 25 -0.41 -8.86 6.18
CA VAL A 25 0.97 -9.34 6.38
C VAL A 25 1.17 -10.69 5.69
N GLY A 26 0.18 -11.56 5.79
CA GLY A 26 0.25 -12.91 5.21
C GLY A 26 0.35 -12.97 3.70
N ILE A 27 -0.09 -11.92 2.97
CA ILE A 27 -0.02 -11.94 1.51
C ILE A 27 1.34 -11.50 0.95
N ILE A 28 2.21 -10.93 1.77
CA ILE A 28 3.45 -10.31 1.29
C ILE A 28 4.36 -11.34 0.59
N GLU A 29 4.52 -12.52 1.16
CA GLU A 29 5.34 -13.56 0.56
C GLU A 29 4.86 -13.93 -0.84
N ASN A 30 3.55 -14.12 -1.01
CA ASN A 30 2.97 -14.42 -2.31
C ASN A 30 3.09 -13.26 -3.29
N ALA A 31 2.93 -12.03 -2.81
CA ALA A 31 3.11 -10.83 -3.62
C ALA A 31 4.55 -10.73 -4.14
N VAL A 32 5.54 -10.97 -3.28
CA VAL A 32 6.95 -10.95 -3.67
C VAL A 32 7.23 -12.01 -4.75
N ARG A 33 6.74 -13.23 -4.57
CA ARG A 33 6.90 -14.29 -5.57
C ARG A 33 6.29 -13.89 -6.90
N LYS A 34 5.09 -13.33 -6.89
CA LYS A 34 4.40 -12.92 -8.10
C LYS A 34 5.18 -11.84 -8.84
N ILE A 35 5.68 -10.85 -8.12
CA ILE A 35 6.45 -9.74 -8.69
C ILE A 35 7.75 -10.25 -9.31
N ARG A 36 8.50 -11.10 -8.59
CA ARG A 36 9.77 -11.65 -9.07
C ARG A 36 9.61 -12.54 -10.30
N ALA A 37 8.52 -13.28 -10.37
CA ALA A 37 8.25 -14.19 -11.47
C ALA A 37 7.60 -13.51 -12.67
N PHE A 38 7.16 -12.26 -12.53
CA PHE A 38 6.43 -11.60 -13.58
C PHE A 38 7.36 -11.14 -14.70
N ASP A 39 7.02 -11.52 -15.92
CA ASP A 39 7.71 -11.10 -17.14
C ASP A 39 6.87 -10.04 -17.85
N GLY A 40 7.22 -8.78 -17.66
CA GLY A 40 6.50 -7.66 -18.22
C GLY A 40 6.72 -6.38 -17.43
N GLU A 41 5.87 -5.39 -17.67
CA GLU A 41 5.95 -4.12 -16.95
C GLU A 41 5.18 -4.18 -15.63
N ILE A 42 5.76 -3.59 -14.58
CA ILE A 42 5.16 -3.56 -13.26
C ILE A 42 4.88 -2.10 -12.89
N PHE A 43 3.63 -1.84 -12.51
CA PHE A 43 3.18 -0.54 -12.03
C PHE A 43 2.81 -0.66 -10.56
N VAL A 44 3.12 0.38 -9.80
CA VAL A 44 2.83 0.42 -8.36
C VAL A 44 1.94 1.63 -8.09
N THR A 45 0.88 1.45 -7.35
CA THR A 45 0.01 2.54 -6.93
C THR A 45 0.28 2.94 -5.50
N PHE A 46 -0.01 4.20 -5.18
CA PHE A 46 0.10 4.75 -3.84
C PHE A 46 -1.18 5.46 -3.45
N ASP A 47 -1.73 5.13 -2.30
CA ASP A 47 -2.65 6.00 -1.61
C ASP A 47 -1.83 7.08 -0.90
N THR A 48 -2.28 8.32 -0.93
CA THR A 48 -1.56 9.43 -0.31
C THR A 48 -2.53 10.40 0.33
N HIS A 49 -2.32 10.67 1.60
CA HIS A 49 -3.05 11.67 2.37
C HIS A 49 -2.08 12.71 2.92
N PHE A 50 -2.62 13.76 3.53
CA PHE A 50 -1.85 14.87 4.06
C PHE A 50 -2.20 15.08 5.53
N ASP A 51 -1.49 16.01 6.17
CA ASP A 51 -1.65 16.27 7.60
C ASP A 51 -3.08 16.64 8.00
N ASP A 52 -3.88 17.16 7.07
CA ASP A 52 -5.28 17.52 7.29
C ASP A 52 -6.26 16.37 7.04
N TYR A 53 -5.78 15.13 7.01
CA TYR A 53 -6.59 13.95 6.71
C TYR A 53 -7.89 13.90 7.52
N LEU A 54 -7.81 14.13 8.84
CA LEU A 54 -8.98 14.06 9.72
C LEU A 54 -10.05 15.12 9.40
N SER A 55 -9.67 16.20 8.72
CA SER A 55 -10.60 17.25 8.28
C SER A 55 -11.22 16.93 6.92
N SER A 56 -10.73 15.91 6.20
CA SER A 56 -11.25 15.51 4.90
C SER A 56 -12.56 14.74 5.05
N ALA A 57 -13.30 14.60 3.93
CA ALA A 57 -14.52 13.80 3.91
C ALA A 57 -14.22 12.34 4.25
N GLU A 58 -13.10 11.80 3.73
CA GLU A 58 -12.69 10.42 4.04
C GLU A 58 -12.32 10.26 5.50
N GLY A 59 -11.58 11.22 6.07
CA GLY A 59 -11.18 11.19 7.48
C GLY A 59 -12.34 11.25 8.46
N ARG A 60 -13.46 11.86 8.06
CA ARG A 60 -14.67 11.88 8.86
C ARG A 60 -15.36 10.51 8.90
N LYS A 61 -15.23 9.72 7.83
CA LYS A 61 -15.84 8.39 7.72
C LYS A 61 -14.94 7.32 8.29
N LEU A 62 -13.63 7.45 8.12
CA LEU A 62 -12.62 6.55 8.63
C LEU A 62 -11.56 7.36 9.37
N PRO A 63 -11.75 7.64 10.68
CA PRO A 63 -10.88 8.55 11.43
C PRO A 63 -9.56 7.88 11.85
N VAL A 64 -8.90 7.23 10.92
CA VAL A 64 -7.58 6.62 11.11
C VAL A 64 -6.61 7.21 10.11
N PRO A 65 -5.76 8.18 10.50
CA PRO A 65 -4.75 8.72 9.60
C PRO A 65 -3.83 7.61 9.08
N HIS A 66 -3.63 7.58 7.77
CA HIS A 66 -2.78 6.57 7.13
C HIS A 66 -2.21 7.10 5.83
N CYS A 67 -1.11 6.52 5.40
CA CYS A 67 -0.43 6.88 4.13
C CYS A 67 -0.21 8.39 4.00
N ILE A 68 0.16 9.03 5.11
CA ILE A 68 0.42 10.48 5.14
C ILE A 68 1.74 10.75 4.39
N LYS A 69 1.72 11.74 3.51
CA LYS A 69 2.90 12.12 2.73
C LYS A 69 4.08 12.39 3.65
N GLY A 70 5.23 11.80 3.30
CA GLY A 70 6.47 11.96 4.07
C GLY A 70 6.63 11.02 5.25
N THR A 71 5.65 10.17 5.54
CA THR A 71 5.76 9.20 6.65
C THR A 71 6.17 7.81 6.15
N PRO A 72 6.78 6.98 7.03
CA PRO A 72 7.09 5.59 6.67
C PRO A 72 5.87 4.77 6.31
N GLY A 73 4.69 5.09 6.87
CA GLY A 73 3.45 4.37 6.60
C GLY A 73 2.99 4.44 5.15
N ARG A 74 3.32 5.52 4.45
CA ARG A 74 3.00 5.68 3.03
C ARG A 74 3.91 4.85 2.13
N ARG A 75 5.09 4.47 2.59
CA ARG A 75 6.08 3.76 1.77
C ARG A 75 5.59 2.37 1.40
N ILE A 76 6.00 1.90 0.22
CA ILE A 76 5.80 0.52 -0.18
C ILE A 76 6.53 -0.39 0.81
N ASN A 77 5.92 -1.52 1.14
CA ASN A 77 6.53 -2.50 2.02
C ASN A 77 7.94 -2.89 1.50
N ASN A 78 8.89 -2.97 2.42
CA ASN A 78 10.30 -3.18 2.06
C ASN A 78 10.56 -4.49 1.33
N ASP A 79 9.71 -5.51 1.51
CA ASP A 79 9.87 -6.81 0.85
C ASP A 79 9.40 -6.77 -0.61
N ILE A 80 8.60 -5.78 -0.97
CA ILE A 80 8.16 -5.55 -2.34
C ILE A 80 9.20 -4.70 -3.11
#